data_13cd05736f8c25a7ba550114e8d88900
#
_entry.id   13cd05736f8c25a7ba550114e8d88900
#
_cell.length_a   1.000
_cell.length_b   1.000
_cell.length_c   1.000
_cell.angle_alpha   90.00
_cell.angle_beta   90.00
_cell.angle_gamma   90.00
#
_symmetry.space_group_name_H-M   'P 1'
#
loop_
_entity.id
_entity.type
_entity.pdbx_description
1 polymer ?
#
loop_
_entity_poly.entity_id
_entity_poly.type
_entity_poly.pdbx_seq_one_letter_code
_entity_poly.pdbx_strand_id
1 'polypeptide(L)'
;FPLSYFLDMAYDFGRWGSGAVNQTAEYTRQWTRQQFGSFTEEIQEQIADVLQGYTRLIQKRRTEAMRAMVYHPVHGRETQDTLEEIKRILTEAERVYAWVKEHAPEYEAAFVALIYYPAAGTLNLTRMHLLAGMNQYLAKLGALRANDYGDAVEQCLKRDRELVTAYHQMDHGRWDGMGASEHIGFVHWNEDECLNPVIHRVLPADKPRLVVTVDQTMQHAEGSPWLTESMKLPDFLDPACRSAGITLYGLSECEAAYEVTEKPEWLSV
;
A
#
# COMPACT_ATOMS: atom_id res chain seq x y z
N PHE A 1 12.71 7.51 15.95
CA PHE A 1 12.33 8.84 15.44
C PHE A 1 11.14 9.45 16.21
N PRO A 2 9.94 8.82 16.33
CA PRO A 2 8.81 9.45 17.02
C PRO A 2 9.09 9.79 18.49
N LEU A 3 9.82 8.92 19.20
CA LEU A 3 10.19 9.17 20.60
C LEU A 3 11.14 10.37 20.73
N SER A 4 12.13 10.50 19.85
CA SER A 4 13.04 11.65 19.85
C SER A 4 12.27 12.95 19.62
N TYR A 5 11.35 12.97 18.65
CA TYR A 5 10.51 14.14 18.39
C TYR A 5 9.65 14.52 19.61
N PHE A 6 9.04 13.53 20.26
CA PHE A 6 8.25 13.75 21.47
C PHE A 6 9.08 14.34 22.59
N LEU A 7 10.28 13.81 22.84
CA LEU A 7 11.17 14.31 23.91
C LEU A 7 11.68 15.72 23.61
N ASP A 8 12.09 15.99 22.38
CA ASP A 8 12.55 17.32 21.97
C ASP A 8 11.42 18.35 22.02
N MET A 9 10.21 17.97 21.62
CA MET A 9 9.02 18.81 21.73
C MET A 9 8.65 19.08 23.19
N ALA A 10 8.77 18.08 24.07
CA ALA A 10 8.52 18.25 25.51
C ALA A 10 9.58 19.14 26.17
N TYR A 11 10.83 19.09 25.74
CA TYR A 11 11.93 19.89 26.25
C TYR A 11 11.90 21.33 25.74
N ASP A 12 11.64 21.53 24.44
CA ASP A 12 11.56 22.86 23.80
C ASP A 12 10.25 23.01 23.03
N PHE A 13 9.16 23.13 23.77
CA PHE A 13 7.83 23.32 23.20
C PHE A 13 7.73 24.58 22.34
N GLY A 14 8.45 25.65 22.73
CA GLY A 14 8.48 26.91 21.98
C GLY A 14 8.95 26.73 20.55
N ARG A 15 9.94 25.86 20.33
CA ARG A 15 10.51 25.57 19.03
C ARG A 15 9.69 24.55 18.24
N TRP A 16 9.26 23.45 18.87
CA TRP A 16 8.74 22.29 18.16
C TRP A 16 7.23 22.09 18.26
N GLY A 17 6.56 22.70 19.24
CA GLY A 17 5.17 22.45 19.57
C GLY A 17 4.24 23.66 19.51
N SER A 18 4.72 24.89 19.63
CA SER A 18 3.88 26.09 19.80
C SER A 18 3.45 26.77 18.49
N GLY A 19 3.95 26.34 17.36
CA GLY A 19 3.72 27.02 16.08
C GLY A 19 2.39 26.66 15.43
N ALA A 20 1.81 27.62 14.70
CA ALA A 20 0.69 27.36 13.79
C ALA A 20 1.08 26.48 12.60
N VAL A 21 2.37 26.28 12.36
CA VAL A 21 2.92 25.49 11.25
C VAL A 21 3.44 24.16 11.78
N ASN A 22 3.09 23.07 11.11
CA ASN A 22 3.60 21.75 11.43
C ASN A 22 5.11 21.67 11.17
N GLN A 23 5.89 21.45 12.21
CA GLN A 23 7.36 21.40 12.18
C GLN A 23 7.91 19.99 11.91
N THR A 24 7.05 18.99 11.76
CA THR A 24 7.48 17.57 11.64
C THR A 24 8.45 17.35 10.49
N ALA A 25 8.22 17.98 9.34
CA ALA A 25 9.10 17.83 8.18
C ALA A 25 10.51 18.39 8.46
N GLU A 26 10.60 19.56 9.07
CA GLU A 26 11.90 20.17 9.43
C GLU A 26 12.61 19.35 10.52
N TYR A 27 11.86 18.89 11.51
CA TYR A 27 12.42 18.01 12.54
C TYR A 27 12.97 16.72 11.94
N THR A 28 12.24 16.10 10.98
CA THR A 28 12.70 14.88 10.32
C THR A 28 14.03 15.09 9.60
N ARG A 29 14.18 16.18 8.85
CA ARG A 29 15.45 16.54 8.20
C ARG A 29 16.57 16.75 9.20
N GLN A 30 16.31 17.49 10.27
CA GLN A 30 17.31 17.72 11.32
C GLN A 30 17.73 16.40 11.98
N TRP A 31 16.79 15.54 12.33
CA TRP A 31 17.06 14.23 12.92
C TRP A 31 17.87 13.35 11.95
N THR A 32 17.52 13.32 10.67
CA THR A 32 18.26 12.56 9.67
C THR A 32 19.71 13.03 9.54
N ARG A 33 19.95 14.35 9.52
CA ARG A 33 21.30 14.93 9.52
C ARG A 33 22.09 14.57 10.78
N GLN A 34 21.44 14.46 11.93
CA GLN A 34 22.09 14.04 13.17
C GLN A 34 22.49 12.57 13.16
N GLN A 35 21.64 11.68 12.60
CA GLN A 35 21.90 10.24 12.59
C GLN A 35 22.87 9.83 11.46
N PHE A 36 22.77 10.47 10.30
CA PHE A 36 23.46 10.12 9.07
C PHE A 36 24.26 11.32 8.50
N GLY A 37 24.95 12.07 9.38
CA GLY A 37 25.64 13.29 8.99
C GLY A 37 26.81 13.11 8.02
N SER A 38 27.36 11.90 7.89
CA SER A 38 28.38 11.56 6.90
C SER A 38 27.85 11.29 5.49
N PHE A 39 26.53 11.15 5.34
CA PHE A 39 25.89 10.90 4.03
C PHE A 39 25.76 12.21 3.25
N THR A 40 25.63 12.10 1.92
CA THR A 40 25.36 13.27 1.08
C THR A 40 24.01 13.91 1.45
N GLU A 41 23.86 15.21 1.21
CA GLU A 41 22.62 15.92 1.49
C GLU A 41 21.43 15.31 0.73
N GLU A 42 21.64 14.87 -0.51
CA GLU A 42 20.63 14.19 -1.30
C GLU A 42 20.12 12.91 -0.63
N ILE A 43 21.01 12.07 -0.13
CA ILE A 43 20.64 10.83 0.58
C ILE A 43 19.94 11.13 1.90
N GLN A 44 20.38 12.16 2.63
CA GLN A 44 19.71 12.58 3.86
C GLN A 44 18.28 13.06 3.60
N GLU A 45 18.02 13.82 2.53
CA GLU A 45 16.66 14.23 2.14
C GLU A 45 15.80 13.02 1.74
N GLN A 46 16.35 12.07 0.99
CA GLN A 46 15.64 10.84 0.63
C GLN A 46 15.26 9.99 1.86
N ILE A 47 16.14 9.88 2.85
CA ILE A 47 15.84 9.23 4.13
C ILE A 47 14.69 9.97 4.84
N ALA A 48 14.74 11.30 4.88
CA ALA A 48 13.69 12.10 5.49
C ALA A 48 12.34 11.91 4.78
N ASP A 49 12.34 11.82 3.44
CA ASP A 49 11.13 11.56 2.65
C ASP A 49 10.55 10.17 2.90
N VAL A 50 11.38 9.14 3.01
CA VAL A 50 10.96 7.78 3.40
C VAL A 50 10.31 7.80 4.78
N LEU A 51 10.96 8.43 5.78
CA LEU A 51 10.43 8.55 7.15
C LEU A 51 9.09 9.26 7.18
N GLN A 52 8.95 10.39 6.51
CA GLN A 52 7.71 11.15 6.46
C GLN A 52 6.61 10.39 5.71
N GLY A 53 6.97 9.74 4.60
CA GLY A 53 6.02 8.98 3.78
C GLY A 53 5.39 7.84 4.55
N TYR A 54 6.19 6.93 5.11
CA TYR A 54 5.64 5.78 5.80
C TYR A 54 4.93 6.15 7.10
N THR A 55 5.46 7.09 7.88
CA THR A 55 4.81 7.52 9.13
C THR A 55 3.47 8.19 8.88
N ARG A 56 3.32 8.96 7.80
CA ARG A 56 2.04 9.55 7.39
C ARG A 56 1.01 8.48 7.01
N LEU A 57 1.42 7.42 6.30
CA LEU A 57 0.52 6.31 5.95
C LEU A 57 0.06 5.54 7.20
N ILE A 58 0.95 5.27 8.15
CA ILE A 58 0.61 4.60 9.42
C ILE A 58 -0.35 5.46 10.25
N GLN A 59 -0.22 6.79 10.23
CA GLN A 59 -1.13 7.67 10.96
C GLN A 59 -2.56 7.60 10.44
N LYS A 60 -2.76 7.35 9.14
CA LYS A 60 -4.10 7.17 8.57
C LYS A 60 -4.77 5.92 9.15
N ARG A 61 -4.02 4.83 9.31
CA ARG A 61 -4.51 3.58 9.87
C ARG A 61 -3.35 2.79 10.48
N ARG A 62 -3.50 2.40 11.74
CA ARG A 62 -2.52 1.55 12.44
C ARG A 62 -2.46 0.17 11.79
N THR A 63 -1.28 -0.44 11.79
CA THR A 63 -1.06 -1.77 11.20
C THR A 63 -1.94 -2.85 11.85
N GLU A 64 -2.11 -2.80 13.17
CA GLU A 64 -2.94 -3.73 13.93
C GLU A 64 -4.44 -3.63 13.56
N ALA A 65 -4.86 -2.47 13.06
CA ALA A 65 -6.24 -2.24 12.62
C ALA A 65 -6.45 -2.54 11.13
N MET A 66 -5.39 -2.95 10.40
CA MET A 66 -5.52 -3.28 8.98
C MET A 66 -6.22 -4.62 8.78
N ARG A 67 -7.12 -4.64 7.80
CA ARG A 67 -7.83 -5.81 7.28
C ARG A 67 -8.10 -5.59 5.80
N ALA A 68 -8.42 -6.66 5.08
CA ALA A 68 -8.61 -6.65 3.63
C ALA A 68 -9.60 -5.58 3.11
N MET A 69 -10.63 -5.22 3.89
CA MET A 69 -11.69 -4.29 3.46
C MET A 69 -11.71 -2.98 4.24
N VAL A 70 -10.63 -2.65 4.96
CA VAL A 70 -10.55 -1.39 5.73
C VAL A 70 -10.54 -0.18 4.80
N TYR A 71 -9.76 -0.24 3.72
CA TYR A 71 -9.88 0.68 2.59
C TYR A 71 -10.78 0.03 1.55
N HIS A 72 -11.75 0.79 1.05
CA HIS A 72 -12.66 0.25 0.04
C HIS A 72 -11.90 0.03 -1.28
N PRO A 73 -12.01 -1.17 -1.92
CA PRO A 73 -11.23 -1.47 -3.11
C PRO A 73 -11.55 -0.59 -4.32
N VAL A 74 -12.73 0.01 -4.39
CA VAL A 74 -13.15 0.83 -5.55
C VAL A 74 -13.57 2.25 -5.23
N HIS A 75 -14.27 2.51 -4.10
CA HIS A 75 -14.76 3.85 -3.79
C HIS A 75 -13.62 4.84 -3.50
N GLY A 76 -13.70 6.03 -4.13
CA GLY A 76 -12.82 7.16 -3.85
C GLY A 76 -11.35 6.93 -4.21
N ARG A 77 -11.00 5.87 -4.93
CA ARG A 77 -9.62 5.51 -5.29
C ARG A 77 -8.65 5.33 -4.12
N GLU A 78 -9.12 5.31 -2.88
CA GLU A 78 -8.26 5.32 -1.70
C GLU A 78 -7.27 4.13 -1.68
N THR A 79 -7.72 2.94 -2.08
CA THR A 79 -6.86 1.76 -2.20
C THR A 79 -5.80 1.95 -3.27
N GLN A 80 -6.17 2.41 -4.47
CA GLN A 80 -5.25 2.60 -5.59
C GLN A 80 -4.21 3.68 -5.26
N ASP A 81 -4.65 4.84 -4.78
CA ASP A 81 -3.77 5.96 -4.44
C ASP A 81 -2.80 5.57 -3.31
N THR A 82 -3.27 4.79 -2.32
CA THR A 82 -2.41 4.29 -1.25
C THR A 82 -1.40 3.26 -1.76
N LEU A 83 -1.79 2.36 -2.67
CA LEU A 83 -0.86 1.40 -3.29
C LEU A 83 0.23 2.11 -4.13
N GLU A 84 -0.14 3.17 -4.85
CA GLU A 84 0.82 3.99 -5.62
C GLU A 84 1.79 4.72 -4.68
N GLU A 85 1.30 5.30 -3.59
CA GLU A 85 2.15 5.96 -2.58
C GLU A 85 3.09 4.96 -1.89
N ILE A 86 2.61 3.78 -1.49
CA ILE A 86 3.43 2.70 -0.94
C ILE A 86 4.53 2.31 -1.92
N LYS A 87 4.19 2.09 -3.19
CA LYS A 87 5.17 1.74 -4.22
C LYS A 87 6.27 2.79 -4.32
N ARG A 88 5.91 4.07 -4.36
CA ARG A 88 6.86 5.19 -4.43
C ARG A 88 7.83 5.18 -3.24
N ILE A 89 7.30 5.07 -2.01
CA ILE A 89 8.11 5.10 -0.79
C ILE A 89 9.03 3.87 -0.71
N LEU A 90 8.52 2.67 -1.02
CA LEU A 90 9.33 1.45 -1.03
C LEU A 90 10.45 1.51 -2.07
N THR A 91 10.17 2.02 -3.28
CA THR A 91 11.20 2.20 -4.32
C THR A 91 12.29 3.13 -3.84
N GLU A 92 11.95 4.21 -3.17
CA GLU A 92 12.92 5.15 -2.59
C GLU A 92 13.73 4.50 -1.46
N ALA A 93 13.06 3.79 -0.55
CA ALA A 93 13.73 3.08 0.55
C ALA A 93 14.72 2.03 0.05
N GLU A 94 14.36 1.26 -0.98
CA GLU A 94 15.25 0.27 -1.62
C GLU A 94 16.46 0.95 -2.29
N ARG A 95 16.24 2.09 -2.96
CA ARG A 95 17.32 2.86 -3.60
C ARG A 95 18.33 3.36 -2.57
N VAL A 96 17.83 3.95 -1.48
CA VAL A 96 18.71 4.42 -0.39
C VAL A 96 19.44 3.25 0.26
N TYR A 97 18.76 2.13 0.50
CA TYR A 97 19.39 0.95 1.08
C TYR A 97 20.50 0.39 0.19
N ALA A 98 20.29 0.32 -1.12
CA ALA A 98 21.34 -0.08 -2.06
C ALA A 98 22.55 0.86 -1.98
N TRP A 99 22.32 2.17 -1.92
CA TRP A 99 23.38 3.16 -1.77
C TRP A 99 24.15 2.97 -0.45
N VAL A 100 23.45 2.75 0.66
CA VAL A 100 24.10 2.52 1.98
C VAL A 100 25.02 1.29 1.93
N LYS A 101 24.53 0.18 1.36
CA LYS A 101 25.36 -1.04 1.23
C LYS A 101 26.63 -0.83 0.43
N GLU A 102 26.57 0.02 -0.59
CA GLU A 102 27.71 0.25 -1.49
C GLU A 102 28.69 1.30 -0.93
N HIS A 103 28.20 2.36 -0.31
CA HIS A 103 29.00 3.54 0.01
C HIS A 103 29.25 3.77 1.52
N ALA A 104 28.43 3.16 2.38
CA ALA A 104 28.52 3.33 3.83
C ALA A 104 28.12 2.05 4.60
N PRO A 105 28.76 0.90 4.31
CA PRO A 105 28.36 -0.40 4.87
C PRO A 105 28.46 -0.44 6.41
N GLU A 106 29.27 0.39 7.04
CA GLU A 106 29.36 0.53 8.49
C GLU A 106 28.07 1.09 9.12
N TYR A 107 27.23 1.76 8.33
CA TYR A 107 25.93 2.27 8.77
C TYR A 107 24.76 1.34 8.43
N GLU A 108 25.01 0.22 7.72
CA GLU A 108 23.95 -0.66 7.22
C GLU A 108 23.01 -1.10 8.34
N ALA A 109 23.57 -1.62 9.44
CA ALA A 109 22.75 -2.08 10.58
C ALA A 109 21.90 -0.95 11.19
N ALA A 110 22.47 0.23 11.36
CA ALA A 110 21.74 1.40 11.89
C ALA A 110 20.65 1.86 10.92
N PHE A 111 20.96 1.93 9.63
CA PHE A 111 20.00 2.30 8.60
C PHE A 111 18.83 1.30 8.52
N VAL A 112 19.13 0.00 8.50
CA VAL A 112 18.10 -1.04 8.47
C VAL A 112 17.21 -0.95 9.71
N ALA A 113 17.79 -0.86 10.91
CA ALA A 113 17.02 -0.81 12.15
C ALA A 113 16.16 0.45 12.30
N LEU A 114 16.65 1.61 11.88
CA LEU A 114 16.00 2.89 12.11
C LEU A 114 15.05 3.33 10.99
N ILE A 115 15.33 2.91 9.75
CA ILE A 115 14.66 3.43 8.55
C ILE A 115 14.03 2.29 7.74
N TYR A 116 14.87 1.39 7.22
CA TYR A 116 14.45 0.45 6.18
C TYR A 116 13.46 -0.59 6.69
N TYR A 117 13.78 -1.31 7.75
CA TYR A 117 12.90 -2.36 8.29
C TYR A 117 11.56 -1.82 8.78
N PRO A 118 11.49 -0.73 9.58
CA PRO A 118 10.21 -0.13 9.96
C PRO A 118 9.37 0.30 8.76
N ALA A 119 9.98 0.94 7.76
CA ALA A 119 9.25 1.38 6.57
C ALA A 119 8.82 0.19 5.69
N ALA A 120 9.76 -0.69 5.35
CA ALA A 120 9.50 -1.83 4.46
C ALA A 120 8.49 -2.82 5.08
N GLY A 121 8.66 -3.17 6.35
CA GLY A 121 7.76 -4.09 7.04
C GLY A 121 6.34 -3.55 7.15
N THR A 122 6.19 -2.32 7.62
CA THR A 122 4.88 -1.68 7.79
C THR A 122 4.14 -1.47 6.47
N LEU A 123 4.85 -0.97 5.45
CA LEU A 123 4.25 -0.72 4.15
C LEU A 123 3.93 -2.02 3.41
N ASN A 124 4.75 -3.06 3.56
CA ASN A 124 4.47 -4.38 3.01
C ASN A 124 3.20 -4.99 3.65
N LEU A 125 3.03 -4.86 4.96
CA LEU A 125 1.83 -5.30 5.68
C LEU A 125 0.59 -4.55 5.19
N THR A 126 0.66 -3.23 5.09
CA THR A 126 -0.45 -2.41 4.57
C THR A 126 -0.80 -2.81 3.14
N ARG A 127 0.20 -2.93 2.27
CA ARG A 127 0.05 -3.37 0.88
C ARG A 127 -0.63 -4.74 0.78
N MET A 128 -0.22 -5.69 1.60
CA MET A 128 -0.79 -7.04 1.66
C MET A 128 -2.31 -7.00 1.88
N HIS A 129 -2.77 -6.21 2.86
CA HIS A 129 -4.20 -6.09 3.16
C HIS A 129 -4.98 -5.38 2.05
N LEU A 130 -4.42 -4.35 1.43
CA LEU A 130 -5.04 -3.67 0.29
C LEU A 130 -5.21 -4.60 -0.91
N LEU A 131 -4.17 -5.37 -1.23
CA LEU A 131 -4.20 -6.37 -2.31
C LEU A 131 -5.19 -7.50 -2.00
N ALA A 132 -5.29 -7.93 -0.74
CA ALA A 132 -6.30 -8.90 -0.33
C ALA A 132 -7.73 -8.36 -0.50
N GLY A 133 -7.96 -7.08 -0.21
CA GLY A 133 -9.23 -6.42 -0.48
C GLY A 133 -9.59 -6.42 -1.97
N MET A 134 -8.63 -6.10 -2.84
CA MET A 134 -8.79 -6.18 -4.29
C MET A 134 -9.07 -7.61 -4.76
N ASN A 135 -8.33 -8.59 -4.25
CA ASN A 135 -8.57 -10.00 -4.54
C ASN A 135 -10.00 -10.41 -4.19
N GLN A 136 -10.44 -10.13 -2.97
CA GLN A 136 -11.78 -10.51 -2.49
C GLN A 136 -12.90 -9.80 -3.28
N TYR A 137 -12.71 -8.55 -3.65
CA TYR A 137 -13.66 -7.80 -4.46
C TYR A 137 -13.79 -8.40 -5.86
N LEU A 138 -12.68 -8.58 -6.56
CA LEU A 138 -12.68 -9.09 -7.93
C LEU A 138 -13.11 -10.57 -7.99
N ALA A 139 -12.80 -11.36 -6.97
CA ALA A 139 -13.25 -12.74 -6.89
C ALA A 139 -14.79 -12.85 -6.78
N LYS A 140 -15.45 -11.91 -6.10
CA LYS A 140 -16.93 -11.85 -6.06
C LYS A 140 -17.54 -11.57 -7.44
N LEU A 141 -16.82 -10.88 -8.31
CA LEU A 141 -17.20 -10.63 -9.70
C LEU A 141 -16.85 -11.80 -10.64
N GLY A 142 -16.17 -12.84 -10.15
CA GLY A 142 -15.66 -13.92 -10.97
C GLY A 142 -14.51 -13.52 -11.91
N ALA A 143 -13.91 -12.35 -11.70
CA ALA A 143 -12.86 -11.79 -12.53
C ALA A 143 -11.53 -12.54 -12.32
N LEU A 144 -10.92 -13.06 -13.40
CA LEU A 144 -9.64 -13.79 -13.31
C LEU A 144 -8.51 -12.95 -12.75
N ARG A 145 -8.57 -11.63 -12.92
CA ARG A 145 -7.63 -10.70 -12.34
C ARG A 145 -7.52 -10.79 -10.81
N ALA A 146 -8.51 -11.38 -10.14
CA ALA A 146 -8.43 -11.68 -8.71
C ALA A 146 -7.22 -12.56 -8.38
N ASN A 147 -6.85 -13.47 -9.26
CA ASN A 147 -5.73 -14.39 -9.06
C ASN A 147 -4.39 -13.64 -8.98
N ASP A 148 -4.18 -12.62 -9.83
CA ASP A 148 -2.97 -11.79 -9.81
C ASP A 148 -2.81 -11.08 -8.46
N TYR A 149 -3.92 -10.58 -7.90
CA TYR A 149 -3.91 -9.97 -6.57
C TYR A 149 -3.66 -11.01 -5.46
N GLY A 150 -4.19 -12.22 -5.62
CA GLY A 150 -3.91 -13.33 -4.72
C GLY A 150 -2.41 -13.69 -4.71
N ASP A 151 -1.79 -13.80 -5.87
CA ASP A 151 -0.35 -14.04 -6.01
C ASP A 151 0.48 -12.92 -5.39
N ALA A 152 0.04 -11.67 -5.57
CA ALA A 152 0.71 -10.53 -4.98
C ALA A 152 0.60 -10.51 -3.43
N VAL A 153 -0.50 -11.01 -2.85
CA VAL A 153 -0.62 -11.20 -1.38
C VAL A 153 0.38 -12.26 -0.89
N GLU A 154 0.48 -13.40 -1.59
CA GLU A 154 1.46 -14.44 -1.25
C GLU A 154 2.90 -13.94 -1.32
N GLN A 155 3.22 -13.09 -2.31
CA GLN A 155 4.51 -12.41 -2.40
C GLN A 155 4.76 -11.48 -1.21
N CYS A 156 3.75 -10.74 -0.74
CA CYS A 156 3.87 -9.91 0.45
C CYS A 156 4.14 -10.75 1.70
N LEU A 157 3.48 -11.89 1.87
CA LEU A 157 3.72 -12.82 2.97
C LEU A 157 5.13 -13.43 2.93
N LYS A 158 5.62 -13.75 1.74
CA LYS A 158 7.01 -14.19 1.56
C LYS A 158 7.99 -13.08 1.91
N ARG A 159 7.74 -11.86 1.39
CA ARG A 159 8.58 -10.69 1.66
C ARG A 159 8.65 -10.34 3.14
N ASP A 160 7.54 -10.46 3.86
CA ASP A 160 7.49 -10.25 5.30
C ASP A 160 8.46 -11.19 6.04
N ARG A 161 8.40 -12.49 5.76
CA ARG A 161 9.32 -13.48 6.34
C ARG A 161 10.79 -13.18 6.02
N GLU A 162 11.08 -12.73 4.80
CA GLU A 162 12.45 -12.34 4.39
C GLU A 162 12.94 -11.14 5.18
N LEU A 163 12.08 -10.11 5.37
CA LEU A 163 12.41 -8.92 6.14
C LEU A 163 12.67 -9.25 7.62
N VAL A 164 11.79 -10.05 8.23
CA VAL A 164 11.95 -10.52 9.61
C VAL A 164 13.25 -11.30 9.77
N THR A 165 13.49 -12.27 8.90
CA THR A 165 14.71 -13.10 8.94
C THR A 165 15.96 -12.23 8.80
N ALA A 166 15.98 -11.31 7.83
CA ALA A 166 17.13 -10.42 7.62
C ALA A 166 17.38 -9.52 8.83
N TYR A 167 16.32 -9.01 9.47
CA TYR A 167 16.45 -8.18 10.68
C TYR A 167 17.05 -8.96 11.85
N HIS A 168 16.57 -10.19 12.10
CA HIS A 168 17.10 -11.04 13.19
C HIS A 168 18.54 -11.49 12.98
N GLN A 169 18.96 -11.65 11.73
CA GLN A 169 20.32 -12.07 11.37
C GLN A 169 21.32 -10.91 11.26
N MET A 170 20.83 -9.68 11.21
CA MET A 170 21.63 -8.48 11.02
C MET A 170 22.63 -8.28 12.17
N ASP A 171 23.81 -7.73 11.84
CA ASP A 171 24.87 -7.41 12.81
C ASP A 171 25.17 -8.59 13.75
N HIS A 172 25.43 -9.77 13.15
CA HIS A 172 25.72 -11.03 13.88
C HIS A 172 24.61 -11.46 14.84
N GLY A 173 23.35 -11.13 14.56
CA GLY A 173 22.20 -11.49 15.39
C GLY A 173 22.00 -10.57 16.60
N ARG A 174 22.55 -9.37 16.59
CA ARG A 174 22.39 -8.39 17.70
C ARG A 174 20.93 -8.14 18.07
N TRP A 175 20.04 -8.20 17.10
CA TRP A 175 18.59 -7.92 17.26
C TRP A 175 17.75 -9.21 17.27
N ASP A 176 18.40 -10.37 17.35
CA ASP A 176 17.68 -11.65 17.38
C ASP A 176 16.72 -11.71 18.56
N GLY A 177 15.46 -12.09 18.27
CA GLY A 177 14.37 -12.11 19.26
C GLY A 177 13.72 -10.74 19.55
N MET A 178 14.24 -9.64 19.03
CA MET A 178 13.62 -8.33 19.17
C MET A 178 12.43 -8.19 18.20
N GLY A 179 11.22 -7.86 18.75
CA GLY A 179 10.03 -7.73 17.91
C GLY A 179 9.57 -9.05 17.29
N ALA A 180 9.75 -10.15 17.99
CA ALA A 180 9.36 -11.48 17.53
C ALA A 180 7.85 -11.77 17.65
N SER A 181 7.06 -10.82 18.17
CA SER A 181 5.60 -10.97 18.26
C SER A 181 4.96 -11.07 16.89
N GLU A 182 3.88 -11.83 16.80
CA GLU A 182 3.03 -11.87 15.62
C GLU A 182 2.51 -10.47 15.28
N HIS A 183 2.66 -10.07 14.02
CA HIS A 183 2.26 -8.74 13.54
C HIS A 183 1.22 -8.80 12.42
N ILE A 184 1.08 -9.95 11.76
CA ILE A 184 0.01 -10.18 10.78
C ILE A 184 -1.22 -10.73 11.51
N GLY A 185 -2.34 -10.01 11.44
CA GLY A 185 -3.58 -10.40 12.11
C GLY A 185 -3.58 -10.25 13.62
N PHE A 186 -2.58 -9.56 14.18
CA PHE A 186 -2.52 -9.25 15.60
C PHE A 186 -3.80 -8.54 16.06
N VAL A 187 -4.49 -9.12 17.04
CA VAL A 187 -5.73 -8.57 17.62
C VAL A 187 -5.53 -8.26 19.10
N HIS A 188 -4.88 -9.16 19.82
CA HIS A 188 -4.58 -9.02 21.24
C HIS A 188 -3.11 -9.37 21.49
N TRP A 189 -2.49 -8.64 22.41
CA TRP A 189 -1.09 -8.81 22.80
C TRP A 189 -0.76 -10.17 23.44
N ASN A 190 -1.76 -10.95 23.83
CA ASN A 190 -1.64 -12.28 24.42
C ASN A 190 -2.14 -13.41 23.49
N GLU A 191 -2.37 -13.13 22.22
CA GLU A 191 -2.73 -14.12 21.20
C GLU A 191 -1.56 -14.30 20.23
N ASP A 192 -1.15 -15.56 20.03
CA ASP A 192 -0.07 -15.96 19.12
C ASP A 192 -0.61 -16.44 17.76
N GLU A 193 -1.82 -16.04 17.38
CA GLU A 193 -2.42 -16.44 16.12
C GLU A 193 -2.09 -15.47 14.99
N CYS A 194 -1.33 -15.96 14.01
CA CYS A 194 -1.08 -15.25 12.76
C CYS A 194 -2.24 -15.46 11.79
N LEU A 195 -3.16 -14.53 11.74
CA LEU A 195 -4.32 -14.56 10.84
C LEU A 195 -3.97 -13.94 9.49
N ASN A 196 -3.43 -14.74 8.58
CA ASN A 196 -3.21 -14.32 7.20
C ASN A 196 -4.54 -13.91 6.52
N PRO A 197 -4.52 -12.91 5.65
CA PRO A 197 -5.71 -12.53 4.90
C PRO A 197 -6.18 -13.68 3.99
N VAL A 198 -7.49 -13.87 3.91
CA VAL A 198 -8.09 -14.88 3.02
C VAL A 198 -7.85 -14.48 1.57
N ILE A 199 -7.34 -15.42 0.77
CA ILE A 199 -7.13 -15.30 -0.67
C ILE A 199 -8.17 -16.17 -1.38
N HIS A 200 -8.90 -15.58 -2.29
CA HIS A 200 -9.83 -16.29 -3.17
C HIS A 200 -9.18 -16.59 -4.51
N ARG A 201 -9.41 -17.80 -5.03
CA ARG A 201 -8.99 -18.21 -6.36
C ARG A 201 -10.22 -18.33 -7.27
N VAL A 202 -10.14 -17.76 -8.45
CA VAL A 202 -11.20 -17.79 -9.47
C VAL A 202 -10.80 -18.78 -10.53
N LEU A 203 -11.71 -19.70 -10.86
CA LEU A 203 -11.55 -20.61 -11.99
C LEU A 203 -12.11 -19.95 -13.25
N PRO A 204 -11.45 -20.13 -14.40
CA PRO A 204 -11.94 -19.56 -15.66
C PRO A 204 -13.28 -20.18 -16.07
N ALA A 205 -14.15 -19.35 -16.65
CA ALA A 205 -15.38 -19.84 -17.29
C ALA A 205 -15.04 -20.57 -18.60
N ASP A 206 -15.85 -21.56 -18.93
CA ASP A 206 -15.67 -22.40 -20.16
C ASP A 206 -15.87 -21.61 -21.45
N LYS A 207 -16.58 -20.50 -21.41
CA LYS A 207 -16.93 -19.67 -22.57
C LYS A 207 -16.41 -18.24 -22.39
N PRO A 208 -16.13 -17.50 -23.48
CA PRO A 208 -15.78 -16.10 -23.41
C PRO A 208 -16.83 -15.30 -22.63
N ARG A 209 -16.43 -14.68 -21.53
CA ARG A 209 -17.28 -13.84 -20.69
C ARG A 209 -16.49 -12.66 -20.15
N LEU A 210 -17.16 -11.54 -20.01
CA LEU A 210 -16.64 -10.31 -19.40
C LEU A 210 -17.59 -9.85 -18.31
N VAL A 211 -17.07 -9.18 -17.31
CA VAL A 211 -17.83 -8.31 -16.42
C VAL A 211 -17.38 -6.87 -16.64
N VAL A 212 -18.34 -5.99 -16.77
CA VAL A 212 -18.13 -4.56 -16.96
C VAL A 212 -18.38 -3.85 -15.63
N THR A 213 -17.51 -2.94 -15.25
CA THR A 213 -17.66 -2.14 -14.02
C THR A 213 -17.56 -0.67 -14.34
N VAL A 214 -18.25 0.17 -13.56
CA VAL A 214 -18.03 1.62 -13.56
C VAL A 214 -17.04 1.95 -12.45
N ASP A 215 -15.92 2.56 -12.83
CA ASP A 215 -14.84 2.87 -11.89
C ASP A 215 -15.32 3.71 -10.71
N GLN A 216 -14.71 3.51 -9.56
CA GLN A 216 -15.05 4.13 -8.28
C GLN A 216 -16.48 3.84 -7.78
N THR A 217 -17.16 2.88 -8.36
CA THR A 217 -18.48 2.42 -7.93
C THR A 217 -18.52 0.90 -7.75
N MET A 218 -19.58 0.40 -7.11
CA MET A 218 -19.84 -1.04 -7.01
C MET A 218 -20.71 -1.57 -8.16
N GLN A 219 -21.04 -0.71 -9.13
CA GLN A 219 -21.88 -1.10 -10.24
C GLN A 219 -21.12 -2.04 -11.19
N HIS A 220 -21.74 -3.12 -11.57
CA HIS A 220 -21.22 -4.07 -12.54
C HIS A 220 -22.35 -4.68 -13.37
N ALA A 221 -21.99 -5.17 -14.54
CA ALA A 221 -22.89 -5.93 -15.44
C ALA A 221 -22.11 -7.09 -16.05
N GLU A 222 -22.73 -8.27 -16.05
CA GLU A 222 -22.15 -9.49 -16.64
C GLU A 222 -22.76 -9.86 -18.00
N GLY A 223 -23.82 -9.13 -18.40
CA GLY A 223 -24.61 -9.44 -19.58
C GLY A 223 -25.59 -10.59 -19.34
N SER A 224 -26.86 -10.30 -19.28
CA SER A 224 -27.91 -11.28 -19.16
C SER A 224 -28.72 -11.35 -20.45
N PRO A 225 -28.97 -12.53 -21.00
CA PRO A 225 -29.85 -12.66 -22.16
C PRO A 225 -31.34 -12.37 -21.85
N TRP A 226 -31.66 -12.30 -20.55
CA TRP A 226 -33.03 -12.16 -20.07
C TRP A 226 -33.36 -10.81 -19.45
N LEU A 227 -32.34 -10.06 -19.04
CA LEU A 227 -32.47 -8.79 -18.33
C LEU A 227 -31.59 -7.73 -19.00
N THR A 228 -32.15 -6.55 -19.20
CA THR A 228 -31.35 -5.39 -19.57
C THR A 228 -30.68 -4.86 -18.32
N GLU A 229 -29.39 -5.01 -18.23
CA GLU A 229 -28.57 -4.42 -17.16
C GLU A 229 -28.23 -2.98 -17.52
N SER A 230 -28.37 -2.08 -16.57
CA SER A 230 -28.00 -0.68 -16.75
C SER A 230 -27.09 -0.23 -15.63
N MET A 231 -26.07 0.54 -15.96
CA MET A 231 -25.15 1.17 -15.02
C MET A 231 -25.22 2.68 -15.22
N LYS A 232 -25.06 3.41 -14.11
CA LYS A 232 -25.03 4.87 -14.14
C LYS A 232 -23.59 5.35 -14.17
N LEU A 233 -23.24 6.14 -15.16
CA LEU A 233 -22.02 6.93 -15.15
C LEU A 233 -22.17 8.13 -14.19
N PRO A 234 -21.04 8.73 -13.76
CA PRO A 234 -21.07 9.97 -12.99
C PRO A 234 -21.85 11.08 -13.72
N ASP A 235 -22.33 12.04 -12.94
CA ASP A 235 -23.07 13.19 -13.51
C ASP A 235 -22.10 14.15 -14.21
N PHE A 236 -22.06 14.09 -15.53
CA PHE A 236 -21.26 14.99 -16.36
C PHE A 236 -21.76 16.44 -16.41
N LEU A 237 -22.88 16.77 -15.75
CA LEU A 237 -23.29 18.15 -15.51
C LEU A 237 -22.43 18.83 -14.45
N ASP A 238 -21.77 18.05 -13.58
CA ASP A 238 -20.75 18.57 -12.68
C ASP A 238 -19.51 19.00 -13.48
N PRO A 239 -19.10 20.28 -13.44
CA PRO A 239 -17.91 20.77 -14.17
C PRO A 239 -16.60 20.07 -13.76
N ALA A 240 -16.56 19.46 -12.58
CA ALA A 240 -15.41 18.69 -12.09
C ALA A 240 -15.35 17.28 -12.72
N CYS A 241 -16.49 16.73 -13.17
CA CYS A 241 -16.57 15.41 -13.76
C CYS A 241 -16.43 15.48 -15.29
N ARG A 242 -15.22 15.30 -15.79
CA ARG A 242 -14.92 15.36 -17.23
C ARG A 242 -14.71 13.99 -17.89
N SER A 243 -14.58 12.95 -17.09
CA SER A 243 -14.37 11.58 -17.57
C SER A 243 -14.91 10.57 -16.57
N ALA A 244 -15.32 9.42 -17.08
CA ALA A 244 -15.68 8.24 -16.29
C ALA A 244 -14.92 7.04 -16.82
N GLY A 245 -14.34 6.25 -15.93
CA GLY A 245 -13.70 4.99 -16.29
C GLY A 245 -14.71 3.86 -16.32
N ILE A 246 -14.59 3.01 -17.34
CA ILE A 246 -15.29 1.74 -17.44
C ILE A 246 -14.20 0.67 -17.59
N THR A 247 -14.19 -0.29 -16.68
CA THR A 247 -13.22 -1.39 -16.70
C THR A 247 -13.91 -2.69 -17.07
N LEU A 248 -13.29 -3.43 -18.01
CA LEU A 248 -13.73 -4.76 -18.40
C LEU A 248 -12.79 -5.80 -17.81
N TYR A 249 -13.34 -6.76 -17.08
CA TYR A 249 -12.58 -7.89 -16.53
C TYR A 249 -12.96 -9.18 -17.24
N GLY A 250 -11.97 -9.95 -17.68
CA GLY A 250 -12.16 -11.31 -18.21
C GLY A 250 -12.56 -12.30 -17.12
N LEU A 251 -13.57 -13.12 -17.41
CA LEU A 251 -14.02 -14.23 -16.59
C LEU A 251 -13.55 -15.57 -17.16
N SER A 252 -12.96 -15.58 -18.35
CA SER A 252 -12.45 -16.76 -19.06
C SER A 252 -11.05 -16.48 -19.58
N GLU A 253 -10.30 -17.53 -19.90
CA GLU A 253 -9.01 -17.44 -20.60
C GLU A 253 -9.16 -17.22 -22.11
N CYS A 254 -10.39 -17.32 -22.64
CA CYS A 254 -10.68 -17.07 -24.03
C CYS A 254 -10.71 -15.57 -24.33
N GLU A 255 -10.25 -15.18 -25.50
CA GLU A 255 -10.42 -13.82 -25.99
C GLU A 255 -11.91 -13.47 -26.09
N ALA A 256 -12.27 -12.32 -25.55
CA ALA A 256 -13.60 -11.76 -25.64
C ALA A 256 -13.53 -10.39 -26.31
N ALA A 257 -14.22 -10.28 -27.46
CA ALA A 257 -14.36 -9.00 -28.15
C ALA A 257 -15.53 -8.21 -27.57
N TYR A 258 -15.38 -6.90 -27.55
CA TYR A 258 -16.47 -5.98 -27.21
C TYR A 258 -16.53 -4.86 -28.23
N GLU A 259 -17.70 -4.26 -28.36
CA GLU A 259 -17.96 -3.15 -29.26
C GLU A 259 -18.87 -2.13 -28.58
N VAL A 260 -18.56 -0.84 -28.73
CA VAL A 260 -19.45 0.25 -28.35
C VAL A 260 -20.35 0.56 -29.54
N THR A 261 -21.57 0.04 -29.52
CA THR A 261 -22.48 0.10 -30.67
C THR A 261 -23.20 1.45 -30.79
N GLU A 262 -23.37 2.17 -29.68
CA GLU A 262 -24.08 3.44 -29.65
C GLU A 262 -23.51 4.37 -28.58
N LYS A 263 -23.32 5.61 -28.91
CA LYS A 263 -22.90 6.68 -27.97
C LYS A 263 -23.44 8.03 -28.41
N PRO A 264 -23.73 8.96 -27.48
CA PRO A 264 -24.07 10.33 -27.81
C PRO A 264 -22.91 11.03 -28.53
N GLU A 265 -23.21 11.99 -29.40
CA GLU A 265 -22.19 12.75 -30.18
C GLU A 265 -21.17 13.50 -29.30
N TRP A 266 -21.63 13.97 -28.13
CA TRP A 266 -20.78 14.69 -27.18
C TRP A 266 -19.83 13.82 -26.38
N LEU A 267 -19.94 12.47 -26.43
CA LEU A 267 -19.13 11.54 -25.68
C LEU A 267 -18.01 10.97 -26.55
N SER A 268 -16.76 11.11 -26.10
CA SER A 268 -15.61 10.39 -26.64
C SER A 268 -15.35 9.12 -25.81
N VAL A 269 -15.06 7.98 -26.51
CA VAL A 269 -14.72 6.71 -25.89
C VAL A 269 -13.34 6.31 -26.37
#